data_ef6cb962a1e5a1e9ea0b28579aefe8a4
#
_entry.id   ef6cb962a1e5a1e9ea0b28579aefe8a4
#
_cell.length_a   1.000
_cell.length_b   1.000
_cell.length_c   1.000
_cell.angle_alpha   90.00
_cell.angle_beta   90.00
_cell.angle_gamma   90.00
#
_symmetry.space_group_name_H-M   'P 1'
#
loop_
_entity.id
_entity.type
_entity.pdbx_description
1 polymer ?
#
loop_
_entity_poly.entity_id
_entity_poly.type
_entity_poly.pdbx_seq_one_letter_code
_entity_poly.pdbx_strand_id
1 'polypeptide(L)'
;MGIIEKIFGTHSEHELKRIYPIVDHIDALEPEMQKLSDEELKEKTKEFKERLAKGETLDDLLPEAFAVVREAAVRVLGMRHYRVQMIGGIILHQGRIAEMKTGEGKTLVSTLPAYLNALTGEGVHIVTVSYTHLTLP
;
A
#
# COMPACT_ATOMS: atom_id res chain seq x y z
N MET A 1 -23.03 -22.09 -6.83
CA MET A 1 -23.27 -20.62 -6.89
C MET A 1 -24.77 -20.36 -6.76
N GLY A 2 -25.17 -19.84 -5.63
CA GLY A 2 -26.58 -19.55 -5.36
C GLY A 2 -27.06 -18.35 -6.17
N ILE A 3 -28.37 -18.30 -6.47
CA ILE A 3 -29.01 -17.20 -7.18
C ILE A 3 -28.79 -15.86 -6.45
N ILE A 4 -28.68 -15.89 -5.12
CA ILE A 4 -28.42 -14.74 -4.26
C ILE A 4 -27.03 -14.13 -4.52
N GLU A 5 -26.00 -14.95 -4.73
CA GLU A 5 -24.64 -14.48 -5.06
C GLU A 5 -24.57 -13.81 -6.45
N LYS A 6 -25.39 -14.26 -7.41
CA LYS A 6 -25.50 -13.64 -8.73
C LYS A 6 -26.14 -12.25 -8.69
N ILE A 7 -27.03 -11.99 -7.73
CA ILE A 7 -27.79 -10.72 -7.63
C ILE A 7 -27.06 -9.72 -6.74
N PHE A 8 -26.42 -10.17 -5.65
CA PHE A 8 -25.80 -9.31 -4.63
C PHE A 8 -24.27 -9.28 -4.68
N GLY A 9 -23.62 -10.09 -5.53
CA GLY A 9 -22.17 -10.26 -5.56
C GLY A 9 -21.64 -11.09 -4.40
N THR A 10 -20.36 -11.47 -4.47
CA THR A 10 -19.67 -12.14 -3.37
C THR A 10 -19.24 -11.15 -2.29
N HIS A 11 -18.99 -11.63 -1.06
CA HIS A 11 -18.42 -10.80 0.01
C HIS A 11 -17.14 -10.09 -0.46
N SER A 12 -16.29 -10.80 -1.21
CA SER A 12 -15.05 -10.25 -1.78
C SER A 12 -15.31 -9.10 -2.76
N GLU A 13 -16.34 -9.20 -3.61
CA GLU A 13 -16.70 -8.12 -4.53
C GLU A 13 -17.19 -6.86 -3.82
N HIS A 14 -17.94 -7.02 -2.73
CA HIS A 14 -18.38 -5.87 -1.92
C HIS A 14 -17.20 -5.19 -1.23
N GLU A 15 -16.25 -5.97 -0.71
CA GLU A 15 -15.05 -5.42 -0.10
C GLU A 15 -14.15 -4.69 -1.11
N LEU A 16 -13.99 -5.26 -2.30
CA LEU A 16 -13.23 -4.60 -3.38
C LEU A 16 -13.88 -3.28 -3.81
N LYS A 17 -15.22 -3.20 -3.86
CA LYS A 17 -15.92 -1.94 -4.16
C LYS A 17 -15.63 -0.82 -3.16
N ARG A 18 -15.30 -1.16 -1.90
CA ARG A 18 -14.89 -0.18 -0.88
C ARG A 18 -13.43 0.25 -1.04
N ILE A 19 -12.60 -0.64 -1.58
CA ILE A 19 -11.15 -0.39 -1.75
C ILE A 19 -10.88 0.41 -3.02
N TYR A 20 -11.61 0.20 -4.11
CA TYR A 20 -11.38 0.90 -5.38
C TYR A 20 -11.32 2.42 -5.27
N PRO A 21 -12.21 3.11 -4.55
CA PRO A 21 -12.12 4.56 -4.39
C PRO A 21 -10.81 5.02 -3.71
N ILE A 22 -10.28 4.21 -2.79
CA ILE A 22 -9.01 4.50 -2.13
C ILE A 22 -7.86 4.39 -3.15
N VAL A 23 -7.88 3.35 -3.99
CA VAL A 23 -6.88 3.17 -5.05
C VAL A 23 -6.97 4.29 -6.09
N ASP A 24 -8.18 4.71 -6.47
CA ASP A 24 -8.39 5.83 -7.38
C ASP A 24 -7.83 7.14 -6.80
N HIS A 25 -7.97 7.34 -5.49
CA HIS A 25 -7.37 8.48 -4.80
C HIS A 25 -5.83 8.41 -4.82
N ILE A 26 -5.25 7.24 -4.58
CA ILE A 26 -3.79 7.04 -4.68
C ILE A 26 -3.30 7.35 -6.09
N ASP A 27 -4.00 6.88 -7.12
CA ASP A 27 -3.66 7.15 -8.52
C ASP A 27 -3.75 8.66 -8.84
N ALA A 28 -4.74 9.36 -8.30
CA ALA A 28 -4.91 10.80 -8.50
C ALA A 28 -3.78 11.63 -7.85
N LEU A 29 -3.15 11.14 -6.78
CA LEU A 29 -2.02 11.80 -6.11
C LEU A 29 -0.68 11.59 -6.82
N GLU A 30 -0.57 10.61 -7.72
CA GLU A 30 0.70 10.27 -8.38
C GLU A 30 1.37 11.45 -9.10
N PRO A 31 0.66 12.26 -9.90
CA PRO A 31 1.30 13.41 -10.57
C PRO A 31 1.84 14.47 -9.61
N GLU A 32 1.26 14.57 -8.41
CA GLU A 32 1.74 15.47 -7.37
C GLU A 32 3.05 14.93 -6.77
N MET A 33 3.10 13.65 -6.45
CA MET A 33 4.31 13.01 -5.90
C MET A 33 5.48 13.05 -6.89
N GLN A 34 5.21 12.90 -8.20
CA GLN A 34 6.22 12.97 -9.24
C GLN A 34 6.91 14.34 -9.36
N LYS A 35 6.23 15.42 -8.96
CA LYS A 35 6.79 16.79 -9.01
C LYS A 35 7.72 17.11 -7.85
N LEU A 36 7.64 16.33 -6.76
CA LEU A 36 8.46 16.55 -5.58
C LEU A 36 9.93 16.18 -5.86
N SER A 37 10.86 16.97 -5.31
CA SER A 37 12.26 16.57 -5.25
C SER A 37 12.44 15.36 -4.31
N ASP A 38 13.62 14.75 -4.32
CA ASP A 38 13.92 13.62 -3.43
C ASP A 38 13.87 14.04 -1.95
N GLU A 39 14.31 15.25 -1.66
CA GLU A 39 14.26 15.85 -0.33
C GLU A 39 12.81 16.09 0.12
N GLU A 40 12.00 16.70 -0.73
CA GLU A 40 10.58 16.94 -0.45
C GLU A 40 9.82 15.63 -0.26
N LEU A 41 10.12 14.58 -1.05
CA LEU A 41 9.51 13.27 -0.88
C LEU A 41 9.88 12.63 0.48
N LYS A 42 11.12 12.79 0.93
CA LYS A 42 11.57 12.34 2.26
C LYS A 42 10.89 13.12 3.40
N GLU A 43 10.72 14.43 3.23
CA GLU A 43 10.05 15.29 4.23
C GLU A 43 8.58 14.89 4.44
N LYS A 44 7.92 14.25 3.47
CA LYS A 44 6.58 13.69 3.63
C LYS A 44 6.46 12.75 4.84
N THR A 45 7.50 11.99 5.14
CA THR A 45 7.51 11.10 6.33
C THR A 45 7.40 11.91 7.63
N LYS A 46 8.07 13.05 7.71
CA LYS A 46 8.00 13.93 8.87
C LYS A 46 6.62 14.59 8.98
N GLU A 47 6.11 15.07 7.85
CA GLU A 47 4.75 15.63 7.76
C GLU A 47 3.69 14.63 8.28
N PHE A 48 3.76 13.37 7.82
CA PHE A 48 2.83 12.33 8.28
C PHE A 48 2.92 12.05 9.78
N LYS A 49 4.12 12.00 10.33
CA LYS A 49 4.31 11.85 11.79
C LYS A 49 3.73 13.02 12.58
N GLU A 50 3.88 14.23 12.08
CA GLU A 50 3.29 15.43 12.70
C GLU A 50 1.76 15.40 12.63
N ARG A 51 1.18 14.95 11.52
CA ARG A 51 -0.27 14.79 11.36
C ARG A 51 -0.83 13.71 12.29
N LEU A 52 -0.13 12.58 12.46
CA LEU A 52 -0.50 11.57 13.47
C LEU A 52 -0.47 12.14 14.89
N ALA A 53 0.56 12.91 15.23
CA ALA A 53 0.66 13.56 16.54
C ALA A 53 -0.47 14.56 16.80
N LYS A 54 -1.04 15.15 15.74
CA LYS A 54 -2.20 16.06 15.81
C LYS A 54 -3.56 15.34 15.83
N GLY A 55 -3.58 14.01 15.75
CA GLY A 55 -4.78 13.20 15.88
C GLY A 55 -5.36 12.63 14.59
N GLU A 56 -4.69 12.80 13.43
CA GLU A 56 -5.07 12.05 12.23
C GLU A 56 -4.80 10.56 12.42
N THR A 57 -5.56 9.72 11.71
CA THR A 57 -5.40 8.26 11.75
C THR A 57 -4.50 7.77 10.61
N LEU A 58 -4.01 6.52 10.75
CA LEU A 58 -3.30 5.86 9.64
C LEU A 58 -4.17 5.71 8.40
N ASP A 59 -5.46 5.49 8.56
CA ASP A 59 -6.41 5.39 7.43
C ASP A 59 -6.55 6.71 6.69
N ASP A 60 -6.50 7.84 7.40
CA ASP A 60 -6.52 9.18 6.78
C ASP A 60 -5.25 9.43 5.94
N LEU A 61 -4.11 8.95 6.41
CA LEU A 61 -2.81 9.10 5.74
C LEU A 61 -2.58 8.08 4.63
N LEU A 62 -3.31 6.96 4.62
CA LEU A 62 -3.03 5.82 3.74
C LEU A 62 -2.90 6.20 2.26
N PRO A 63 -3.80 6.98 1.64
CA PRO A 63 -3.68 7.30 0.23
C PRO A 63 -2.38 8.05 -0.10
N GLU A 64 -2.03 9.07 0.68
CA GLU A 64 -0.80 9.85 0.48
C GLU A 64 0.45 9.01 0.77
N ALA A 65 0.45 8.25 1.87
CA ALA A 65 1.56 7.39 2.24
C ALA A 65 1.85 6.33 1.16
N PHE A 66 0.82 5.70 0.61
CA PHE A 66 0.97 4.73 -0.46
C PHE A 66 1.46 5.39 -1.76
N ALA A 67 1.00 6.60 -2.07
CA ALA A 67 1.50 7.37 -3.21
C ALA A 67 3.00 7.71 -3.06
N VAL A 68 3.44 8.09 -1.86
CA VAL A 68 4.86 8.34 -1.55
C VAL A 68 5.70 7.07 -1.72
N VAL A 69 5.24 5.93 -1.20
CA VAL A 69 5.97 4.65 -1.35
C VAL A 69 6.05 4.23 -2.81
N ARG A 70 4.96 4.39 -3.59
CA ARG A 70 4.97 4.11 -5.03
C ARG A 70 6.02 4.93 -5.75
N GLU A 71 6.07 6.22 -5.53
CA GLU A 71 7.04 7.12 -6.16
C GLU A 71 8.46 6.80 -5.72
N ALA A 72 8.68 6.54 -4.43
CA ALA A 72 10.00 6.11 -3.92
C ALA A 72 10.47 4.80 -4.57
N ALA A 73 9.58 3.83 -4.75
CA ALA A 73 9.90 2.57 -5.43
C ALA A 73 10.28 2.79 -6.90
N VAL A 74 9.62 3.70 -7.60
CA VAL A 74 10.00 4.08 -8.98
C VAL A 74 11.41 4.65 -9.00
N ARG A 75 11.72 5.60 -8.12
CA ARG A 75 13.03 6.29 -8.11
C ARG A 75 14.18 5.38 -7.70
N VAL A 76 13.96 4.53 -6.70
CA VAL A 76 15.04 3.70 -6.13
C VAL A 76 15.18 2.36 -6.84
N LEU A 77 14.06 1.72 -7.20
CA LEU A 77 14.03 0.37 -7.73
C LEU A 77 13.66 0.30 -9.21
N GLY A 78 13.19 1.39 -9.81
CA GLY A 78 12.62 1.38 -11.15
C GLY A 78 11.30 0.59 -11.24
N MET A 79 10.63 0.36 -10.12
CA MET A 79 9.42 -0.45 -10.02
C MET A 79 8.24 0.40 -9.56
N ARG A 80 7.19 0.43 -10.39
CA ARG A 80 5.94 1.08 -10.03
C ARG A 80 4.93 0.04 -9.57
N HIS A 81 4.36 0.22 -8.39
CA HIS A 81 3.28 -0.64 -7.90
C HIS A 81 2.07 -0.60 -8.84
N TYR A 82 1.54 -1.77 -9.17
CA TYR A 82 0.29 -1.92 -9.92
C TYR A 82 -0.93 -1.76 -9.03
N ARG A 83 -2.09 -1.50 -9.63
CA ARG A 83 -3.35 -1.37 -8.88
C ARG A 83 -3.65 -2.59 -8.00
N VAL A 84 -3.44 -3.81 -8.51
CA VAL A 84 -3.62 -5.04 -7.73
C VAL A 84 -2.72 -5.10 -6.50
N GLN A 85 -1.51 -4.55 -6.59
CA GLN A 85 -0.58 -4.46 -5.46
C GLN A 85 -1.04 -3.42 -4.43
N MET A 86 -1.60 -2.30 -4.86
CA MET A 86 -2.22 -1.32 -3.97
C MET A 86 -3.39 -1.92 -3.20
N ILE A 87 -4.26 -2.66 -3.87
CA ILE A 87 -5.36 -3.39 -3.26
C ILE A 87 -4.83 -4.36 -2.20
N GLY A 88 -3.83 -5.17 -2.54
CA GLY A 88 -3.18 -6.09 -1.61
C GLY A 88 -2.61 -5.39 -0.38
N GLY A 89 -1.94 -4.27 -0.55
CA GLY A 89 -1.41 -3.45 0.53
C GLY A 89 -2.48 -2.91 1.47
N ILE A 90 -3.61 -2.45 0.93
CA ILE A 90 -4.76 -1.97 1.72
C ILE A 90 -5.36 -3.12 2.53
N ILE A 91 -5.56 -4.28 1.92
CA ILE A 91 -6.11 -5.47 2.60
C ILE A 91 -5.20 -5.89 3.75
N LEU A 92 -3.88 -5.92 3.55
CA LEU A 92 -2.91 -6.24 4.60
C LEU A 92 -2.94 -5.21 5.73
N HIS A 93 -3.02 -3.93 5.41
CA HIS A 93 -3.14 -2.87 6.42
C HIS A 93 -4.40 -3.04 7.29
N GLN A 94 -5.49 -3.51 6.70
CA GLN A 94 -6.73 -3.82 7.42
C GLN A 94 -6.65 -5.08 8.32
N GLY A 95 -5.50 -5.73 8.42
CA GLY A 95 -5.32 -6.95 9.20
C GLY A 95 -5.95 -8.19 8.57
N ARG A 96 -6.14 -8.18 7.26
CA ARG A 96 -6.78 -9.27 6.50
C ARG A 96 -5.75 -10.00 5.65
N ILE A 97 -6.14 -11.14 5.11
CA ILE A 97 -5.31 -11.95 4.22
C ILE A 97 -5.59 -11.54 2.77
N ALA A 98 -4.52 -11.16 2.05
CA ALA A 98 -4.57 -10.90 0.62
C ALA A 98 -3.98 -12.09 -0.13
N GLU A 99 -4.83 -12.82 -0.86
CA GLU A 99 -4.37 -13.86 -1.77
C GLU A 99 -4.00 -13.23 -3.11
N MET A 100 -2.77 -13.46 -3.54
CA MET A 100 -2.23 -12.98 -4.81
C MET A 100 -1.56 -14.11 -5.55
N LYS A 101 -1.68 -14.12 -6.88
CA LYS A 101 -1.05 -15.13 -7.74
C LYS A 101 0.47 -15.04 -7.68
N THR A 102 1.13 -16.16 -7.98
CA THR A 102 2.59 -16.20 -8.15
C THR A 102 3.01 -15.22 -9.25
N GLY A 103 4.07 -14.45 -8.99
CA GLY A 103 4.58 -13.44 -9.93
C GLY A 103 3.92 -12.06 -9.83
N GLU A 104 2.95 -11.84 -8.95
CA GLU A 104 2.30 -10.53 -8.75
C GLU A 104 3.08 -9.59 -7.81
N GLY A 105 4.32 -9.94 -7.43
CA GLY A 105 5.19 -9.05 -6.68
C GLY A 105 4.80 -8.85 -5.22
N LYS A 106 4.48 -9.92 -4.49
CA LYS A 106 4.06 -9.88 -3.08
C LYS A 106 5.05 -9.16 -2.17
N THR A 107 6.35 -9.29 -2.42
CA THR A 107 7.40 -8.61 -1.63
C THR A 107 7.29 -7.09 -1.74
N LEU A 108 7.05 -6.57 -2.94
CA LEU A 108 6.85 -5.14 -3.16
C LEU A 108 5.57 -4.62 -2.49
N VAL A 109 4.50 -5.44 -2.47
CA VAL A 109 3.25 -5.12 -1.77
C VAL A 109 3.46 -4.88 -0.28
N SER A 110 4.31 -5.68 0.37
CA SER A 110 4.55 -5.58 1.81
C SER A 110 5.16 -4.25 2.24
N THR A 111 5.82 -3.54 1.34
CA THR A 111 6.41 -2.22 1.62
C THR A 111 5.36 -1.16 1.93
N LEU A 112 4.17 -1.27 1.34
CA LEU A 112 3.08 -0.32 1.50
C LEU A 112 2.55 -0.27 2.95
N PRO A 113 2.00 -1.36 3.50
CA PRO A 113 1.53 -1.36 4.88
C PRO A 113 2.69 -1.23 5.89
N ALA A 114 3.88 -1.73 5.56
CA ALA A 114 5.04 -1.60 6.43
C ALA A 114 5.42 -0.13 6.64
N TYR A 115 5.52 0.66 5.58
CA TYR A 115 5.81 2.09 5.68
C TYR A 115 4.74 2.83 6.48
N LEU A 116 3.46 2.62 6.13
CA LEU A 116 2.34 3.29 6.79
C LEU A 116 2.33 3.02 8.30
N ASN A 117 2.44 1.75 8.70
CA ASN A 117 2.39 1.39 10.11
C ASN A 117 3.65 1.79 10.88
N ALA A 118 4.81 1.85 10.22
CA ALA A 118 6.05 2.33 10.84
C ALA A 118 6.02 3.81 11.22
N LEU A 119 5.11 4.60 10.65
CA LEU A 119 4.94 6.02 11.00
C LEU A 119 4.57 6.23 12.47
N THR A 120 3.94 5.24 13.12
CA THR A 120 3.60 5.30 14.55
C THR A 120 4.82 5.26 15.46
N GLY A 121 5.96 4.75 14.99
CA GLY A 121 7.16 4.54 15.79
C GLY A 121 7.15 3.29 16.68
N GLU A 122 6.08 2.50 16.65
CA GLU A 122 5.95 1.27 17.47
C GLU A 122 6.69 0.06 16.89
N GLY A 123 7.24 0.21 15.68
CA GLY A 123 7.91 -0.85 14.95
C GLY A 123 6.97 -1.69 14.09
N VAL A 124 7.53 -2.34 13.08
CA VAL A 124 6.83 -3.24 12.17
C VAL A 124 7.66 -4.49 11.95
N HIS A 125 7.05 -5.66 12.11
CA HIS A 125 7.69 -6.93 11.83
C HIS A 125 7.23 -7.46 10.47
N ILE A 126 8.18 -7.75 9.57
CA ILE A 126 7.92 -8.38 8.28
C ILE A 126 8.50 -9.78 8.33
N VAL A 127 7.62 -10.78 8.16
CA VAL A 127 8.03 -12.18 8.05
C VAL A 127 7.80 -12.62 6.61
N THR A 128 8.87 -12.85 5.88
CA THR A 128 8.82 -13.20 4.46
C THR A 128 9.91 -14.21 4.12
N VAL A 129 9.66 -15.04 3.11
CA VAL A 129 10.66 -15.89 2.47
C VAL A 129 10.71 -15.50 1.00
N SER A 130 11.86 -15.04 0.54
CA SER A 130 12.11 -14.71 -0.85
C SER A 130 13.17 -15.63 -1.43
N TYR A 131 12.89 -16.25 -2.56
CA TYR A 131 13.86 -17.07 -3.28
C TYR A 131 15.12 -16.29 -3.70
N THR A 132 14.98 -15.01 -3.96
CA THR A 132 16.13 -14.13 -4.27
C THR A 132 17.10 -14.01 -3.12
N HIS A 133 16.66 -14.09 -1.87
CA HIS A 133 17.53 -14.09 -0.71
C HIS A 133 18.13 -15.47 -0.41
N LEU A 134 17.46 -16.56 -0.82
CA LEU A 134 17.90 -17.92 -0.63
C LEU A 134 18.96 -18.37 -1.65
N THR A 135 19.08 -17.68 -2.78
CA THR A 135 19.99 -17.98 -3.87
C THR A 135 21.28 -17.16 -3.87
N LEU A 136 21.42 -16.21 -2.94
CA LEU A 136 22.66 -15.47 -2.74
C LEU A 136 23.58 -16.27 -1.81
N PRO A 137 24.82 -16.54 -2.23
CA PRO A 137 25.83 -17.18 -1.38
C PRO A 137 26.22 -16.30 -0.19
#